data_009b4fdc1c46364c356316973ed185c5
#
_entry.id   009b4fdc1c46364c356316973ed185c5
#
_cell.length_a   1.000
_cell.length_b   1.000
_cell.length_c   1.000
_cell.angle_alpha   90.00
_cell.angle_beta   90.00
_cell.angle_gamma   90.00
#
_symmetry.space_group_name_H-M   'P 1'
#
loop_
_entity.id
_entity.type
_entity.pdbx_description
1 polymer ?
#
loop_
_entity_poly.entity_id
_entity_poly.type
_entity_poly.pdbx_seq_one_letter_code
_entity_poly.pdbx_strand_id
1 'polypeptide(L)'
;MKVSVIVAAYNAEKYVTETMESLANQSIDDYEIIVVNDGSKDHTIDILRDYESRYDNITVVDKENGGPSSARNCGLDLAKGEYVYFFDADDVLELDALEALYERAKEKKADLVIAKYDIFNRFQTFAVNGINDLVQMEKIDKYEPQI
;
A
#
# COMPACT_ATOMS: atom_id res chain seq x y z
N MET A 1 7.84 14.41 0.22
CA MET A 1 7.04 13.18 0.33
C MET A 1 7.68 12.11 -0.52
N LYS A 2 8.13 11.02 0.06
CA LYS A 2 8.83 9.93 -0.64
C LYS A 2 7.86 8.96 -1.29
N VAL A 3 6.87 8.49 -0.55
CA VAL A 3 5.93 7.48 -1.00
C VAL A 3 4.50 7.84 -0.63
N SER A 4 3.58 7.66 -1.56
CA SER A 4 2.14 7.62 -1.29
C SER A 4 1.66 6.17 -1.40
N VAL A 5 1.17 5.61 -0.30
CA VAL A 5 0.51 4.30 -0.27
C VAL A 5 -0.97 4.51 -0.52
N ILE A 6 -1.50 3.89 -1.57
CA ILE A 6 -2.92 3.97 -1.92
C ILE A 6 -3.57 2.63 -1.62
N VAL A 7 -4.56 2.64 -0.74
CA VAL A 7 -5.32 1.47 -0.32
C VAL A 7 -6.77 1.59 -0.79
N ALA A 8 -7.22 0.65 -1.61
CA ALA A 8 -8.63 0.51 -1.95
C ALA A 8 -9.29 -0.46 -0.97
N ALA A 9 -10.29 0.02 -0.23
CA ALA A 9 -10.99 -0.77 0.77
C ALA A 9 -12.48 -0.91 0.43
N TYR A 10 -12.97 -2.14 0.42
CA TYR A 10 -14.38 -2.46 0.25
C TYR A 10 -14.75 -3.67 1.09
N ASN A 11 -15.65 -3.51 2.05
CA ASN A 11 -16.10 -4.56 2.96
C ASN A 11 -14.92 -5.37 3.57
N ALA A 12 -13.94 -4.66 4.12
CA ALA A 12 -12.68 -5.21 4.63
C ALA A 12 -12.60 -5.24 6.16
N GLU A 13 -13.70 -5.11 6.90
CA GLU A 13 -13.68 -4.99 8.37
C GLU A 13 -12.90 -6.11 9.08
N LYS A 14 -12.87 -7.32 8.48
CA LYS A 14 -12.16 -8.48 9.06
C LYS A 14 -10.64 -8.39 8.95
N TYR A 15 -10.11 -7.59 8.02
CA TYR A 15 -8.70 -7.59 7.65
C TYR A 15 -8.03 -6.21 7.76
N VAL A 16 -8.80 -5.14 7.60
CA VAL A 16 -8.27 -3.79 7.45
C VAL A 16 -7.47 -3.31 8.64
N THR A 17 -7.77 -3.79 9.85
CA THR A 17 -6.99 -3.45 11.05
C THR A 17 -5.54 -3.92 10.92
N GLU A 18 -5.30 -5.18 10.56
CA GLU A 18 -3.94 -5.71 10.36
C GLU A 18 -3.21 -4.97 9.25
N THR A 19 -3.92 -4.67 8.16
CA THR A 19 -3.38 -3.89 7.04
C THR A 19 -2.93 -2.51 7.50
N MET A 20 -3.79 -1.77 8.20
CA MET A 20 -3.48 -0.42 8.67
C MET A 20 -2.38 -0.40 9.71
N GLU A 21 -2.34 -1.36 10.64
CA GLU A 21 -1.24 -1.51 11.59
C GLU A 21 0.10 -1.69 10.88
N SER A 22 0.16 -2.51 9.85
CA SER A 22 1.39 -2.73 9.08
C SER A 22 1.84 -1.50 8.30
N LEU A 23 0.90 -0.72 7.78
CA LEU A 23 1.19 0.49 7.00
C LEU A 23 1.55 1.69 7.89
N ALA A 24 0.89 1.85 9.03
CA ALA A 24 1.10 2.97 9.94
C ALA A 24 2.45 2.92 10.68
N ASN A 25 3.06 1.75 10.79
CA ASN A 25 4.29 1.51 11.53
C ASN A 25 5.52 1.26 10.64
N GLN A 26 5.52 1.73 9.40
CA GLN A 26 6.67 1.57 8.51
C GLN A 26 7.91 2.33 9.02
N SER A 27 9.10 1.78 8.76
CA SER A 27 10.38 2.38 9.18
C SER A 27 10.75 3.65 8.39
N ILE A 28 10.19 3.82 7.20
CA ILE A 28 10.43 4.99 6.35
C ILE A 28 9.79 6.25 6.96
N ASP A 29 10.49 7.36 6.89
CA ASP A 29 9.96 8.69 7.15
C ASP A 29 9.37 9.32 5.88
N ASP A 30 8.57 10.38 6.03
CA ASP A 30 8.05 11.20 4.92
C ASP A 30 7.23 10.42 3.88
N TYR A 31 6.26 9.65 4.35
CA TYR A 31 5.28 8.95 3.53
C TYR A 31 3.85 9.26 3.97
N GLU A 32 2.90 9.02 3.10
CA GLU A 32 1.46 9.14 3.39
C GLU A 32 0.72 7.85 3.03
N ILE A 33 -0.42 7.66 3.66
CA ILE A 33 -1.35 6.58 3.39
C ILE A 33 -2.69 7.20 3.01
N ILE A 34 -3.16 6.92 1.81
CA ILE A 34 -4.45 7.35 1.30
C ILE A 34 -5.34 6.12 1.18
N VAL A 35 -6.32 6.02 2.06
CA VAL A 35 -7.26 4.89 2.06
C VAL A 35 -8.58 5.35 1.45
N VAL A 36 -9.00 4.70 0.39
CA VAL A 36 -10.27 4.99 -0.27
C VAL A 36 -11.27 3.90 0.10
N ASN A 37 -12.25 4.26 0.92
CA ASN A 37 -13.41 3.42 1.21
C ASN A 37 -14.40 3.50 0.04
N ASP A 38 -14.51 2.42 -0.70
CA ASP A 38 -15.31 2.34 -1.93
C ASP A 38 -16.76 1.91 -1.65
N GLY A 39 -17.44 2.63 -0.76
CA GLY A 39 -18.83 2.39 -0.43
C GLY A 39 -19.08 1.11 0.38
N SER A 40 -18.21 0.79 1.34
CA SER A 40 -18.39 -0.36 2.23
C SER A 40 -19.71 -0.29 2.99
N LYS A 41 -20.34 -1.44 3.21
CA LYS A 41 -21.60 -1.60 3.94
C LYS A 41 -21.43 -2.18 5.34
N ASP A 42 -20.20 -2.51 5.70
CA ASP A 42 -19.78 -3.02 7.00
C ASP A 42 -19.10 -1.91 7.84
N HIS A 43 -18.38 -2.27 8.89
CA HIS A 43 -17.67 -1.32 9.76
C HIS A 43 -16.30 -0.87 9.26
N THR A 44 -15.96 -1.12 8.00
CA THR A 44 -14.67 -0.70 7.42
C THR A 44 -14.42 0.79 7.61
N ILE A 45 -15.40 1.65 7.29
CA ILE A 45 -15.23 3.11 7.40
C ILE A 45 -14.96 3.56 8.84
N ASP A 46 -15.61 2.95 9.83
CA ASP A 46 -15.43 3.29 11.23
C ASP A 46 -14.01 2.99 11.70
N ILE A 47 -13.48 1.84 11.29
CA ILE A 47 -12.09 1.45 11.58
C ILE A 47 -11.11 2.43 10.93
N LEU A 48 -11.31 2.77 9.67
CA LEU A 48 -10.45 3.68 8.93
C LEU A 48 -10.44 5.09 9.55
N ARG A 49 -11.59 5.62 9.97
CA ARG A 49 -11.69 6.92 10.64
C ARG A 49 -10.96 6.95 11.99
N ASP A 50 -10.95 5.83 12.71
CA ASP A 50 -10.16 5.70 13.94
C ASP A 50 -8.66 5.83 13.65
N TYR A 51 -8.16 5.18 12.61
CA TYR A 51 -6.76 5.34 12.18
C TYR A 51 -6.42 6.77 11.73
N GLU A 52 -7.27 7.38 10.92
CA GLU A 52 -7.11 8.77 10.49
C GLU A 52 -7.01 9.74 11.68
N SER A 53 -7.78 9.48 12.74
CA SER A 53 -7.75 10.31 13.96
C SER A 53 -6.46 10.17 14.79
N ARG A 54 -5.75 9.06 14.64
CA ARG A 54 -4.54 8.74 15.42
C ARG A 54 -3.24 9.04 14.70
N TYR A 55 -3.26 9.13 13.37
CA TYR A 55 -2.05 9.27 12.55
C TYR A 55 -2.19 10.42 11.56
N ASP A 56 -1.32 11.42 11.66
CA ASP A 56 -1.35 12.63 10.83
C ASP A 56 -1.03 12.37 9.34
N ASN A 57 -0.40 11.24 9.03
CA ASN A 57 -0.04 10.84 7.68
C ASN A 57 -1.07 9.92 7.00
N ILE A 58 -2.24 9.71 7.62
CA ILE A 58 -3.34 8.91 7.08
C ILE A 58 -4.48 9.82 6.65
N THR A 59 -4.94 9.67 5.42
CA THR A 59 -6.12 10.34 4.86
C THR A 59 -7.13 9.29 4.40
N VAL A 60 -8.36 9.42 4.84
CA VAL A 60 -9.45 8.52 4.47
C VAL A 60 -10.44 9.24 3.57
N VAL A 61 -10.66 8.69 2.38
CA VAL A 61 -11.67 9.16 1.43
C VAL A 61 -12.84 8.17 1.44
N ASP A 62 -14.04 8.67 1.69
CA ASP A 62 -15.28 7.89 1.62
C ASP A 62 -16.01 8.26 0.33
N LYS A 63 -16.27 7.27 -0.52
CA LYS A 63 -16.94 7.49 -1.81
C LYS A 63 -17.99 6.44 -2.08
N GLU A 64 -18.92 6.77 -2.98
CA GLU A 64 -19.85 5.79 -3.52
C GLU A 64 -19.10 4.68 -4.28
N ASN A 65 -19.58 3.44 -4.16
CA ASN A 65 -18.96 2.29 -4.81
C ASN A 65 -18.82 2.49 -6.32
N GLY A 66 -17.60 2.34 -6.81
CA GLY A 66 -17.26 2.45 -8.22
C GLY A 66 -16.27 1.37 -8.68
N GLY A 67 -15.90 0.45 -7.78
CA GLY A 67 -14.95 -0.61 -8.02
C GLY A 67 -13.49 -0.25 -7.70
N PRO A 68 -12.59 -1.25 -7.68
CA PRO A 68 -11.21 -1.09 -7.22
C PRO A 68 -10.42 -0.10 -8.07
N SER A 69 -10.61 -0.07 -9.37
CA SER A 69 -9.92 0.89 -10.25
C SER A 69 -10.36 2.33 -9.98
N SER A 70 -11.65 2.56 -9.73
CA SER A 70 -12.18 3.86 -9.35
C SER A 70 -11.60 4.34 -8.02
N ALA A 71 -11.51 3.44 -7.03
CA ALA A 71 -10.92 3.73 -5.74
C ALA A 71 -9.43 4.07 -5.85
N ARG A 72 -8.66 3.28 -6.60
CA ARG A 72 -7.23 3.54 -6.83
C ARG A 72 -6.98 4.86 -7.56
N ASN A 73 -7.76 5.18 -8.57
CA ASN A 73 -7.68 6.45 -9.29
C ASN A 73 -7.98 7.63 -8.38
N CYS A 74 -9.00 7.51 -7.52
CA CYS A 74 -9.31 8.53 -6.52
C CYS A 74 -8.12 8.78 -5.57
N GLY A 75 -7.47 7.73 -5.09
CA GLY A 75 -6.26 7.84 -4.27
C GLY A 75 -5.09 8.45 -5.04
N LEU A 76 -4.93 8.07 -6.31
CA LEU A 76 -3.85 8.59 -7.16
C LEU A 76 -3.97 10.10 -7.40
N ASP A 77 -5.18 10.63 -7.54
CA ASP A 77 -5.43 12.07 -7.72
C ASP A 77 -5.00 12.90 -6.49
N LEU A 78 -4.92 12.27 -5.31
CA LEU A 78 -4.51 12.90 -4.06
C LEU A 78 -3.03 12.69 -3.72
N ALA A 79 -2.38 11.73 -4.36
CA ALA A 79 -1.02 11.31 -4.04
C ALA A 79 0.00 12.43 -4.28
N LYS A 80 0.92 12.63 -3.34
CA LYS A 80 1.99 13.64 -3.37
C LYS A 80 3.38 13.03 -3.38
N GLY A 81 3.48 11.72 -3.21
CA GLY A 81 4.75 10.99 -3.16
C GLY A 81 5.48 10.98 -4.49
N GLU A 82 6.80 10.93 -4.42
CA GLU A 82 7.66 10.69 -5.58
C GLU A 82 7.35 9.33 -6.22
N TYR A 83 7.03 8.33 -5.38
CA TYR A 83 6.56 7.01 -5.80
C TYR A 83 5.17 6.73 -5.22
N VAL A 84 4.42 5.92 -5.94
CA VAL A 84 3.12 5.41 -5.53
C VAL A 84 3.20 3.92 -5.31
N TYR A 85 2.62 3.44 -4.21
CA TYR A 85 2.49 2.03 -3.89
C TYR A 85 1.02 1.67 -3.72
N PHE A 86 0.47 0.87 -4.64
CA PHE A 86 -0.89 0.35 -4.51
C PHE A 86 -0.91 -0.87 -3.59
N PHE A 87 -1.80 -0.86 -2.62
CA PHE A 87 -1.89 -1.89 -1.59
C PHE A 87 -3.33 -2.33 -1.37
N ASP A 88 -3.54 -3.61 -1.12
CA ASP A 88 -4.87 -4.16 -0.89
C ASP A 88 -5.21 -4.17 0.61
N ALA A 89 -6.50 -3.96 0.94
CA ALA A 89 -6.97 -3.79 2.32
C ALA A 89 -7.02 -5.09 3.14
N ASP A 90 -6.56 -6.20 2.58
CA ASP A 90 -6.45 -7.52 3.20
C ASP A 90 -5.02 -8.07 3.24
N ASP A 91 -4.06 -7.28 2.77
CA ASP A 91 -2.64 -7.61 2.79
C ASP A 91 -1.93 -6.98 4.01
N VAL A 92 -0.74 -7.48 4.31
CA VAL A 92 0.14 -7.00 5.39
C VAL A 92 1.52 -6.72 4.81
N LEU A 93 2.09 -5.56 5.17
CA LEU A 93 3.39 -5.12 4.71
C LEU A 93 4.43 -5.29 5.82
N GLU A 94 5.63 -5.79 5.48
CA GLU A 94 6.73 -5.83 6.43
C GLU A 94 7.18 -4.43 6.85
N LEU A 95 7.69 -4.31 8.08
CA LEU A 95 8.00 -3.04 8.74
C LEU A 95 8.92 -2.12 7.95
N ASP A 96 9.89 -2.67 7.25
CA ASP A 96 10.93 -1.95 6.50
C ASP A 96 10.73 -2.00 4.97
N ALA A 97 9.58 -2.52 4.51
CA ALA A 97 9.34 -2.77 3.08
C ALA A 97 9.33 -1.48 2.25
N LEU A 98 8.64 -0.43 2.70
CA LEU A 98 8.59 0.84 1.95
C LEU A 98 9.96 1.49 1.87
N GLU A 99 10.74 1.47 2.95
CA GLU A 99 12.09 2.01 2.98
C GLU A 99 13.00 1.28 2.00
N ALA A 100 13.00 -0.05 2.05
CA ALA A 100 13.81 -0.88 1.15
C ALA A 100 13.44 -0.68 -0.31
N LEU A 101 12.14 -0.60 -0.63
CA LEU A 101 11.66 -0.35 -1.98
C LEU A 101 12.05 1.05 -2.49
N TYR A 102 11.90 2.07 -1.65
CA TYR A 102 12.28 3.43 -2.00
C TYR A 102 13.79 3.56 -2.23
N GLU A 103 14.62 3.06 -1.31
CA GLU A 103 16.08 3.08 -1.44
C GLU A 103 16.53 2.33 -2.70
N ARG A 104 15.91 1.20 -3.00
CA ARG A 104 16.22 0.44 -4.21
C ARG A 104 15.87 1.19 -5.47
N ALA A 105 14.70 1.85 -5.50
CA ALA A 105 14.30 2.70 -6.60
C ALA A 105 15.31 3.83 -6.85
N LYS A 106 15.75 4.48 -5.79
CA LYS A 106 16.73 5.58 -5.88
C LYS A 106 18.11 5.10 -6.30
N GLU A 107 18.60 4.01 -5.72
CA GLU A 107 19.91 3.42 -6.07
C GLU A 107 19.99 3.06 -7.56
N LYS A 108 18.92 2.43 -8.07
CA LYS A 108 18.87 1.97 -9.47
C LYS A 108 18.34 3.00 -10.43
N LYS A 109 17.87 4.16 -9.95
CA LYS A 109 17.15 5.18 -10.75
C LYS A 109 16.00 4.55 -11.53
N ALA A 110 15.24 3.68 -10.85
CA ALA A 110 14.17 2.89 -11.43
C ALA A 110 12.86 3.67 -11.40
N ASP A 111 12.09 3.56 -12.47
CA ASP A 111 10.72 4.09 -12.54
C ASP A 111 9.72 3.13 -11.87
N LEU A 112 10.05 1.83 -11.83
CA LEU A 112 9.24 0.77 -11.24
C LEU A 112 10.11 -0.20 -10.44
N VAL A 113 9.66 -0.53 -9.23
CA VAL A 113 10.23 -1.57 -8.38
C VAL A 113 9.16 -2.59 -8.06
N ILE A 114 9.46 -3.87 -8.25
CA ILE A 114 8.56 -4.97 -7.95
C ILE A 114 9.14 -5.76 -6.79
N ALA A 115 8.39 -5.90 -5.70
CA ALA A 115 8.74 -6.76 -4.58
C ALA A 115 8.19 -8.18 -4.79
N LYS A 116 8.90 -9.15 -4.22
CA LYS A 116 8.32 -10.49 -4.02
C LYS A 116 7.29 -10.42 -2.88
N TYR A 117 6.33 -11.29 -2.94
CA TYR A 117 5.32 -11.44 -1.88
C TYR A 117 5.17 -12.92 -1.53
N ASP A 118 4.82 -13.17 -0.28
CA ASP A 118 4.45 -14.50 0.19
C ASP A 118 2.94 -14.58 0.41
N ILE A 119 2.36 -15.72 0.08
CA ILE A 119 0.98 -16.01 0.39
C ILE A 119 0.96 -16.67 1.77
N PHE A 120 0.36 -15.99 2.76
CA PHE A 120 0.18 -16.59 4.07
C PHE A 120 -1.29 -17.00 4.28
N ASN A 121 -1.46 -18.14 4.94
CA ASN A 121 -2.76 -18.58 5.40
C ASN A 121 -2.83 -18.27 6.91
N ARG A 122 -3.97 -17.76 7.40
CA ARG A 122 -4.19 -17.39 8.81
C ARG A 122 -3.85 -18.48 9.82
N PHE A 123 -3.71 -19.73 9.38
CA PHE A 123 -3.42 -20.89 10.23
C PHE A 123 -1.95 -21.31 10.25
N GLN A 124 -1.09 -20.66 9.47
CA GLN A 124 0.36 -20.94 9.45
C GLN A 124 1.12 -19.62 9.47
N THR A 125 1.75 -19.33 10.59
CA THR A 125 2.75 -18.27 10.70
C THR A 125 4.02 -18.77 10.00
N PHE A 126 4.27 -18.31 8.79
CA PHE A 126 5.59 -18.44 8.19
C PHE A 126 6.44 -17.29 8.70
N ALA A 127 7.57 -17.60 9.32
CA ALA A 127 8.62 -16.63 9.53
C ALA A 127 9.15 -16.23 8.15
N VAL A 128 8.83 -15.03 7.70
CA VAL A 128 9.44 -14.46 6.52
C VAL A 128 10.89 -14.16 6.91
N ASN A 129 11.82 -14.87 6.31
CA ASN A 129 13.24 -14.53 6.39
C ASN A 129 13.41 -13.18 5.70
N GLY A 130 13.93 -12.21 6.43
CA GLY A 130 13.94 -10.78 6.09
C GLY A 130 14.31 -10.44 4.64
N ILE A 131 14.09 -9.20 4.31
CA ILE A 131 14.21 -8.48 3.02
C ILE A 131 15.39 -8.86 2.11
N ASN A 132 16.37 -9.59 2.61
CA ASN A 132 17.50 -10.06 1.79
C ASN A 132 17.10 -10.98 0.62
N ASP A 133 15.88 -11.54 0.63
CA ASP A 133 15.31 -12.28 -0.49
C ASP A 133 14.43 -11.42 -1.42
N LEU A 134 14.22 -10.16 -1.07
CA LEU A 134 13.48 -9.21 -1.87
C LEU A 134 14.37 -8.66 -2.98
N VAL A 135 13.86 -8.75 -4.18
CA VAL A 135 14.33 -8.00 -5.36
C VAL A 135 15.38 -8.68 -6.20
N GLN A 136 14.99 -9.61 -7.03
CA GLN A 136 15.57 -9.67 -8.37
C GLN A 136 14.91 -8.58 -9.20
N MET A 137 15.59 -7.47 -9.35
CA MET A 137 15.19 -6.46 -10.32
C MET A 137 15.75 -6.85 -11.68
N GLU A 138 14.90 -7.32 -12.55
CA GLU A 138 15.17 -7.20 -13.97
C GLU A 138 14.85 -5.76 -14.37
N LYS A 139 15.80 -5.09 -15.01
CA LYS A 139 15.57 -3.83 -15.68
C LYS A 139 14.52 -4.11 -16.76
N ILE A 140 13.32 -3.64 -16.56
CA ILE A 140 12.33 -3.61 -17.64
C ILE A 140 12.84 -2.53 -18.60
N ASP A 141 13.52 -2.94 -19.66
CA ASP A 141 13.83 -2.05 -20.75
C ASP A 141 12.51 -1.47 -21.26
N LYS A 142 12.50 -0.16 -21.48
CA LYS A 142 11.37 0.67 -21.83
C LYS A 142 10.26 -0.11 -22.52
N TYR A 143 9.09 -0.18 -21.88
CA TYR A 143 7.88 -0.64 -22.52
C TYR A 143 7.57 0.31 -23.70
N GLU A 144 7.87 -0.12 -24.91
CA GLU A 144 7.31 0.51 -26.09
C GLU A 144 5.89 -0.03 -26.26
N PRO A 145 4.86 0.82 -26.17
CA PRO A 145 3.50 0.37 -26.41
C PRO A 145 3.43 -0.17 -27.84
N GLN A 146 3.12 -1.44 -27.95
CA GLN A 146 2.77 -2.04 -29.24
C GLN A 146 1.42 -1.46 -29.66
N ILE A 147 1.48 -0.58 -30.62
CA ILE A 147 0.28 -0.04 -31.29
C ILE A 147 -0.30 -1.11 -32.22
#